data_bebc343d9689c19069505df834120bed
#
_entry.id   bebc343d9689c19069505df834120bed
#
_cell.length_a   1.000
_cell.length_b   1.000
_cell.length_c   1.000
_cell.angle_alpha   90.00
_cell.angle_beta   90.00
_cell.angle_gamma   90.00
#
_symmetry.space_group_name_H-M   'P 1'
#
loop_
_entity.id
_entity.type
_entity.pdbx_description
1 polymer ?
#
loop_
_entity_poly.entity_id
_entity_poly.type
_entity_poly.pdbx_seq_one_letter_code
_entity_poly.pdbx_strand_id
1 'polypeptide(L)'
;MSKLRVFCVSAFLTLVACFAVPGVAQDQNPDTCYLFSPNAEARVTNLLSLTAPSKDTSAVMATAVEIVLRDQTLCCGKDSALGDAALSEPRSLKELSTKLQGRHLLSDGRPILVNAQYAPEIAINSGSIVGSLQEQRASLLEWKSHVYVLYGAIYGETRCQSGARQYSIVKLLLLDPRFSDQRREAVFNRETDDLSKVQGLLSISVSPP
;
A
#
# COMPACT_ATOMS: atom_id res chain seq x y z
N MET A 1 63.85 53.33 30.03
CA MET A 1 64.23 53.47 28.62
C MET A 1 63.61 52.22 27.87
N SER A 2 62.45 52.35 27.27
CA SER A 2 61.89 51.32 26.50
C SER A 2 61.20 51.91 25.26
N LYS A 3 61.63 51.46 24.09
CA LYS A 3 61.22 51.99 22.79
C LYS A 3 59.89 51.33 22.35
N LEU A 4 58.91 52.20 22.19
CA LEU A 4 57.61 51.84 21.62
C LEU A 4 57.74 51.72 20.09
N ARG A 5 57.53 50.56 19.51
CA ARG A 5 57.41 50.36 18.06
C ARG A 5 55.94 50.35 17.67
N VAL A 6 55.54 51.36 16.93
CA VAL A 6 54.24 51.46 16.30
C VAL A 6 54.27 50.63 15.00
N PHE A 7 53.44 49.59 14.87
CA PHE A 7 53.20 48.90 13.62
C PHE A 7 51.94 49.50 12.98
N CYS A 8 52.14 50.20 11.86
CA CYS A 8 51.06 50.57 10.96
C CYS A 8 50.64 49.32 10.20
N VAL A 9 49.40 48.85 10.45
CA VAL A 9 48.74 47.83 9.62
C VAL A 9 47.88 48.57 8.61
N SER A 10 48.33 48.58 7.36
CA SER A 10 47.49 49.00 6.20
C SER A 10 46.36 48.09 5.99
N ALA A 11 45.15 48.56 6.20
CA ALA A 11 43.92 47.85 5.84
C ALA A 11 43.70 48.03 4.33
N PHE A 12 43.87 46.94 3.57
CA PHE A 12 43.42 46.85 2.18
C PHE A 12 41.92 46.58 2.20
N LEU A 13 41.15 47.61 1.86
CA LEU A 13 39.73 47.47 1.59
C LEU A 13 39.57 46.85 0.18
N THR A 14 39.36 45.54 0.11
CA THR A 14 38.94 44.86 -1.13
C THR A 14 37.44 45.05 -1.26
N LEU A 15 37.03 45.90 -2.17
CA LEU A 15 35.67 46.12 -2.58
C LEU A 15 35.23 44.87 -3.43
N VAL A 16 34.58 43.90 -2.82
CA VAL A 16 33.94 42.79 -3.54
C VAL A 16 32.64 43.32 -4.14
N ALA A 17 32.69 43.69 -5.42
CA ALA A 17 31.49 43.97 -6.17
C ALA A 17 30.72 42.64 -6.36
N CYS A 18 29.68 42.43 -5.54
CA CYS A 18 28.68 41.40 -5.78
C CYS A 18 27.93 41.76 -7.05
N PHE A 19 28.35 41.20 -8.17
CA PHE A 19 27.48 41.09 -9.35
C PHE A 19 26.33 40.18 -8.98
N ALA A 20 25.18 40.74 -8.65
CA ALA A 20 23.92 40.03 -8.63
C ALA A 20 23.67 39.55 -10.07
N VAL A 21 24.00 38.30 -10.35
CA VAL A 21 23.53 37.61 -11.53
C VAL A 21 22.02 37.62 -11.40
N PRO A 22 21.26 38.23 -12.34
CA PRO A 22 19.80 38.08 -12.31
C PRO A 22 19.54 36.60 -12.39
N GLY A 23 19.03 36.02 -11.29
CA GLY A 23 18.55 34.65 -11.28
C GLY A 23 17.58 34.55 -12.42
N VAL A 24 17.93 33.80 -13.43
CA VAL A 24 16.99 33.30 -14.44
C VAL A 24 15.97 32.55 -13.58
N ALA A 25 14.81 33.18 -13.36
CA ALA A 25 13.64 32.47 -12.87
C ALA A 25 13.48 31.33 -13.87
N GLN A 26 13.89 30.13 -13.46
CA GLN A 26 13.48 28.92 -14.16
C GLN A 26 11.97 29.00 -14.11
N ASP A 27 11.39 29.36 -15.25
CA ASP A 27 9.98 29.11 -15.54
C ASP A 27 9.81 27.63 -15.26
N GLN A 28 9.33 27.30 -14.05
CA GLN A 28 8.87 25.99 -13.71
C GLN A 28 7.60 25.81 -14.56
N ASN A 29 7.85 25.37 -15.80
CA ASN A 29 6.78 24.99 -16.69
C ASN A 29 5.97 23.96 -15.92
N PRO A 30 4.71 24.23 -15.58
CA PRO A 30 3.93 23.32 -14.75
C PRO A 30 3.94 21.98 -15.46
N ASP A 31 4.33 20.92 -14.73
CA ASP A 31 4.43 19.57 -15.26
C ASP A 31 3.11 19.22 -15.94
N THR A 32 3.11 19.21 -17.28
CA THR A 32 1.91 18.99 -18.06
C THR A 32 1.53 17.53 -17.96
N CYS A 33 0.37 17.27 -17.37
CA CYS A 33 -0.18 15.93 -17.20
C CYS A 33 -1.36 15.71 -18.14
N TYR A 34 -1.49 14.52 -18.69
CA TYR A 34 -2.58 14.14 -19.58
C TYR A 34 -3.20 12.81 -19.15
N LEU A 35 -4.50 12.67 -19.35
CA LEU A 35 -5.21 11.43 -19.09
C LEU A 35 -4.73 10.36 -20.07
N PHE A 36 -4.04 9.35 -19.57
CA PHE A 36 -3.50 8.25 -20.38
C PHE A 36 -4.55 7.15 -20.59
N SER A 37 -5.24 6.76 -19.54
CA SER A 37 -6.33 5.78 -19.60
C SER A 37 -7.43 6.15 -18.61
N PRO A 38 -8.69 6.25 -19.03
CA PRO A 38 -9.80 6.55 -18.13
C PRO A 38 -10.26 5.33 -17.30
N ASN A 39 -10.07 4.10 -17.81
CA ASN A 39 -10.57 2.86 -17.23
C ASN A 39 -9.56 1.72 -17.39
N ALA A 40 -8.35 1.91 -16.85
CA ALA A 40 -7.40 0.81 -16.73
C ALA A 40 -7.85 -0.16 -15.64
N GLU A 41 -7.48 -1.42 -15.77
CA GLU A 41 -7.76 -2.45 -14.78
C GLU A 41 -6.47 -3.07 -14.26
N ALA A 42 -6.37 -3.24 -12.94
CA ALA A 42 -5.41 -4.10 -12.29
C ALA A 42 -6.16 -5.15 -11.48
N ARG A 43 -5.80 -6.42 -11.64
CA ARG A 43 -6.51 -7.53 -11.00
C ARG A 43 -5.56 -8.66 -10.67
N VAL A 44 -5.70 -9.22 -9.48
CA VAL A 44 -5.10 -10.51 -9.11
C VAL A 44 -5.88 -11.63 -9.78
N THR A 45 -5.20 -12.42 -10.61
CA THR A 45 -5.88 -13.35 -11.54
C THR A 45 -6.20 -14.70 -10.94
N ASN A 46 -5.46 -15.14 -9.91
CA ASN A 46 -5.50 -16.51 -9.41
C ASN A 46 -5.91 -16.61 -7.95
N LEU A 47 -6.79 -15.73 -7.46
CA LEU A 47 -7.31 -15.89 -6.12
C LEU A 47 -7.97 -17.26 -5.94
N LEU A 48 -7.37 -18.06 -5.06
CA LEU A 48 -7.86 -19.39 -4.74
C LEU A 48 -9.27 -19.30 -4.12
N SER A 49 -10.15 -20.21 -4.55
CA SER A 49 -11.50 -20.28 -4.00
C SER A 49 -11.46 -20.65 -2.51
N LEU A 50 -12.29 -20.00 -1.75
CA LEU A 50 -12.47 -20.22 -0.32
C LEU A 50 -13.06 -21.60 -0.03
N THR A 51 -12.64 -22.17 1.09
CA THR A 51 -13.06 -23.52 1.48
C THR A 51 -14.28 -23.58 2.36
N ALA A 52 -14.68 -22.57 3.10
CA ALA A 52 -15.95 -22.53 3.84
C ALA A 52 -16.23 -21.15 4.43
N PRO A 53 -17.48 -20.69 4.46
CA PRO A 53 -17.82 -19.45 5.15
C PRO A 53 -17.73 -19.64 6.66
N SER A 54 -17.16 -18.70 7.33
CA SER A 54 -17.26 -18.60 8.78
C SER A 54 -18.30 -17.56 9.18
N LYS A 55 -19.09 -17.90 10.18
CA LYS A 55 -20.07 -16.97 10.78
C LYS A 55 -19.44 -16.11 11.88
N ASP A 56 -18.27 -16.48 12.35
CA ASP A 56 -17.54 -15.76 13.39
C ASP A 56 -16.65 -14.66 12.77
N THR A 57 -16.68 -13.45 13.34
CA THR A 57 -15.93 -12.30 12.82
C THR A 57 -14.41 -12.53 12.90
N SER A 58 -13.93 -13.21 13.93
CA SER A 58 -12.49 -13.55 14.04
C SER A 58 -12.08 -14.52 12.95
N ALA A 59 -12.93 -15.50 12.67
CA ALA A 59 -12.71 -16.45 11.59
C ALA A 59 -12.85 -15.82 10.20
N VAL A 60 -13.63 -14.74 10.04
CA VAL A 60 -13.69 -13.97 8.78
C VAL A 60 -12.34 -13.34 8.45
N MET A 61 -11.69 -12.72 9.44
CA MET A 61 -10.34 -12.16 9.25
C MET A 61 -9.31 -13.25 8.95
N ALA A 62 -9.35 -14.35 9.69
CA ALA A 62 -8.48 -15.50 9.44
C ALA A 62 -8.67 -16.04 8.01
N THR A 63 -9.91 -16.18 7.58
CA THR A 63 -10.24 -16.62 6.22
C THR A 63 -9.70 -15.63 5.16
N ALA A 64 -9.85 -14.33 5.39
CA ALA A 64 -9.32 -13.32 4.47
C ALA A 64 -7.79 -13.37 4.34
N VAL A 65 -7.08 -13.53 5.47
CA VAL A 65 -5.63 -13.73 5.49
C VAL A 65 -5.23 -14.98 4.75
N GLU A 66 -5.94 -16.07 5.00
CA GLU A 66 -5.72 -17.37 4.38
C GLU A 66 -5.77 -17.28 2.84
N ILE A 67 -6.73 -16.55 2.29
CA ILE A 67 -6.83 -16.32 0.84
C ILE A 67 -5.57 -15.63 0.32
N VAL A 68 -5.16 -14.54 0.98
CA VAL A 68 -4.01 -13.74 0.53
C VAL A 68 -2.70 -14.54 0.65
N LEU A 69 -2.52 -15.28 1.73
CA LEU A 69 -1.31 -16.09 1.93
C LEU A 69 -1.23 -17.27 0.95
N ARG A 70 -2.32 -17.96 0.70
CA ARG A 70 -2.36 -19.07 -0.28
C ARG A 70 -2.05 -18.59 -1.69
N ASP A 71 -2.59 -17.45 -2.06
CA ASP A 71 -2.33 -16.83 -3.36
C ASP A 71 -0.83 -16.55 -3.54
N GLN A 72 -0.18 -15.98 -2.53
CA GLN A 72 1.24 -15.62 -2.60
C GLN A 72 2.20 -16.79 -2.40
N THR A 73 1.84 -17.80 -1.61
CA THR A 73 2.72 -18.92 -1.27
C THR A 73 2.50 -20.14 -2.15
N LEU A 74 1.37 -20.21 -2.85
CA LEU A 74 0.90 -21.40 -3.58
C LEU A 74 0.91 -22.65 -2.69
N CYS A 75 0.62 -22.47 -1.38
CA CYS A 75 0.72 -23.48 -0.35
C CYS A 75 -0.62 -24.15 -0.05
N CYS A 76 -0.48 -25.37 0.39
CA CYS A 76 -1.29 -26.00 1.43
C CYS A 76 -2.65 -26.54 1.01
N GLY A 77 -3.04 -26.46 -0.27
CA GLY A 77 -4.25 -27.10 -0.76
C GLY A 77 -5.50 -26.72 0.07
N LYS A 78 -6.03 -27.69 0.86
CA LYS A 78 -7.18 -27.47 1.74
C LYS A 78 -6.82 -27.12 3.18
N ASP A 79 -5.54 -27.34 3.56
CA ASP A 79 -5.08 -27.07 4.91
C ASP A 79 -4.79 -25.58 5.11
N SER A 80 -4.86 -25.10 6.36
CA SER A 80 -4.54 -23.71 6.68
C SER A 80 -3.09 -23.37 6.31
N ALA A 81 -2.83 -22.21 5.70
CA ALA A 81 -1.48 -21.79 5.35
C ALA A 81 -0.63 -21.52 6.60
N LEU A 82 -1.22 -20.91 7.62
CA LEU A 82 -0.61 -20.71 8.94
C LEU A 82 -1.34 -21.54 9.98
N GLY A 83 -0.60 -22.06 10.96
CA GLY A 83 -1.22 -22.74 12.09
C GLY A 83 -2.19 -21.82 12.87
N ASP A 84 -3.23 -22.39 13.43
CA ASP A 84 -4.33 -21.68 14.12
C ASP A 84 -3.88 -20.67 15.20
N ALA A 85 -2.73 -20.92 15.84
CA ALA A 85 -2.19 -20.05 16.87
C ALA A 85 -1.75 -18.67 16.37
N ALA A 86 -1.40 -18.54 15.08
CA ALA A 86 -0.94 -17.27 14.51
C ALA A 86 -2.09 -16.28 14.25
N LEU A 87 -3.30 -16.80 14.07
CA LEU A 87 -4.48 -16.03 13.67
C LEU A 87 -5.54 -15.92 14.77
N SER A 88 -5.22 -16.33 16.03
CA SER A 88 -6.17 -16.27 17.13
C SER A 88 -6.65 -14.84 17.39
N GLU A 89 -7.92 -14.61 17.15
CA GLU A 89 -8.74 -13.46 17.57
C GLU A 89 -8.20 -12.04 17.35
N PRO A 90 -7.75 -11.63 16.14
CA PRO A 90 -7.49 -10.22 15.90
C PRO A 90 -8.81 -9.43 15.89
N ARG A 91 -8.83 -8.30 16.58
CA ARG A 91 -10.01 -7.42 16.65
C ARG A 91 -10.01 -6.32 15.59
N SER A 92 -8.87 -6.13 14.89
CA SER A 92 -8.70 -5.11 13.86
C SER A 92 -7.60 -5.49 12.87
N LEU A 93 -7.59 -4.88 11.68
CA LEU A 93 -6.51 -5.05 10.72
C LEU A 93 -5.16 -4.56 11.26
N LYS A 94 -5.16 -3.56 12.13
CA LYS A 94 -3.95 -3.07 12.79
C LYS A 94 -3.34 -4.12 13.73
N GLU A 95 -4.15 -4.77 14.55
CA GLU A 95 -3.69 -5.84 15.44
C GLU A 95 -3.22 -7.05 14.62
N LEU A 96 -3.97 -7.38 13.58
CA LEU A 96 -3.61 -8.44 12.65
C LEU A 96 -2.25 -8.19 11.97
N SER A 97 -1.96 -6.96 11.56
CA SER A 97 -0.64 -6.63 10.98
C SER A 97 0.50 -6.91 11.94
N THR A 98 0.32 -6.60 13.22
CA THR A 98 1.34 -6.86 14.25
C THR A 98 1.56 -8.35 14.47
N LYS A 99 0.49 -9.15 14.46
CA LYS A 99 0.57 -10.62 14.62
C LYS A 99 1.18 -11.31 13.42
N LEU A 100 0.92 -10.82 12.21
CA LEU A 100 1.43 -11.40 10.97
C LEU A 100 2.87 -10.99 10.67
N GLN A 101 3.36 -9.88 11.23
CA GLN A 101 4.70 -9.40 10.94
C GLN A 101 5.77 -10.37 11.44
N GLY A 102 6.68 -10.83 10.56
CA GLY A 102 7.83 -11.63 10.94
C GLY A 102 7.89 -13.00 10.31
N ARG A 103 8.63 -13.91 10.98
CA ARG A 103 8.85 -15.28 10.49
C ARG A 103 7.71 -16.20 10.91
N HIS A 104 7.22 -16.99 9.95
CA HIS A 104 6.20 -18.00 10.16
C HIS A 104 6.61 -19.31 9.50
N LEU A 105 5.98 -20.41 9.95
CA LEU A 105 6.04 -21.70 9.28
C LEU A 105 4.70 -21.95 8.61
N LEU A 106 4.71 -22.27 7.34
CA LEU A 106 3.54 -22.78 6.65
C LEU A 106 3.22 -24.20 7.14
N SER A 107 2.00 -24.66 6.95
CA SER A 107 1.56 -25.99 7.34
C SER A 107 2.32 -27.12 6.62
N ASP A 108 2.95 -26.82 5.47
CA ASP A 108 3.84 -27.75 4.76
C ASP A 108 5.30 -27.71 5.27
N GLY A 109 5.57 -26.98 6.34
CA GLY A 109 6.88 -26.86 6.98
C GLY A 109 7.84 -25.85 6.34
N ARG A 110 7.42 -25.15 5.27
CA ARG A 110 8.27 -24.11 4.66
C ARG A 110 8.30 -22.86 5.54
N PRO A 111 9.50 -22.34 5.86
CA PRO A 111 9.60 -21.05 6.53
C PRO A 111 9.33 -19.91 5.56
N ILE A 112 8.64 -18.89 6.04
CA ILE A 112 8.37 -17.66 5.30
C ILE A 112 8.62 -16.43 6.17
N LEU A 113 8.92 -15.31 5.52
CA LEU A 113 8.93 -14.00 6.13
C LEU A 113 7.71 -13.21 5.63
N VAL A 114 6.82 -12.86 6.55
CA VAL A 114 5.64 -12.04 6.25
C VAL A 114 5.93 -10.59 6.60
N ASN A 115 5.71 -9.71 5.64
CA ASN A 115 5.70 -8.26 5.85
C ASN A 115 4.26 -7.78 5.72
N ALA A 116 3.69 -7.34 6.84
CA ALA A 116 2.32 -6.91 6.97
C ALA A 116 2.28 -5.41 7.31
N GLN A 117 1.83 -4.58 6.36
CA GLN A 117 1.80 -3.12 6.51
C GLN A 117 0.36 -2.62 6.58
N TYR A 118 0.00 -2.07 7.74
CA TYR A 118 -1.28 -1.44 7.95
C TYR A 118 -1.23 0.05 7.61
N ALA A 119 -2.15 0.49 6.75
CA ALA A 119 -2.39 1.89 6.44
C ALA A 119 -3.76 2.30 6.97
N PRO A 120 -3.85 3.29 7.88
CA PRO A 120 -5.13 3.86 8.30
C PRO A 120 -5.75 4.66 7.15
N GLU A 121 -7.03 4.97 7.24
CA GLU A 121 -7.84 5.69 6.24
C GLU A 121 -7.08 6.85 5.54
N ILE A 122 -6.49 7.73 6.31
CA ILE A 122 -5.79 8.92 5.79
C ILE A 122 -4.50 8.63 5.01
N ALA A 123 -3.92 7.44 5.20
CA ALA A 123 -2.69 7.03 4.53
C ALA A 123 -2.95 6.18 3.27
N ILE A 124 -4.21 5.85 2.99
CA ILE A 124 -4.57 5.04 1.83
C ILE A 124 -4.54 5.94 0.58
N ASN A 125 -3.70 5.58 -0.36
CA ASN A 125 -3.63 6.28 -1.64
C ASN A 125 -3.84 5.32 -2.83
N SER A 126 -4.34 5.87 -3.92
CA SER A 126 -4.63 5.09 -5.13
C SER A 126 -3.39 4.42 -5.72
N GLY A 127 -2.22 5.05 -5.59
CA GLY A 127 -0.96 4.52 -6.13
C GLY A 127 -0.53 3.24 -5.43
N SER A 128 -0.65 3.15 -4.11
CA SER A 128 -0.30 1.95 -3.35
C SER A 128 -1.26 0.78 -3.66
N ILE A 129 -2.55 1.08 -3.82
CA ILE A 129 -3.55 0.07 -4.22
C ILE A 129 -3.22 -0.49 -5.61
N VAL A 130 -3.10 0.39 -6.60
CA VAL A 130 -2.84 -0.01 -7.98
C VAL A 130 -1.50 -0.73 -8.10
N GLY A 131 -0.45 -0.25 -7.44
CA GLY A 131 0.87 -0.88 -7.43
C GLY A 131 0.84 -2.30 -6.88
N SER A 132 0.19 -2.54 -5.74
CA SER A 132 0.05 -3.89 -5.17
C SER A 132 -0.68 -4.84 -6.12
N LEU A 133 -1.76 -4.37 -6.75
CA LEU A 133 -2.54 -5.20 -7.68
C LEU A 133 -1.79 -5.50 -8.98
N GLN A 134 -0.99 -4.56 -9.49
CA GLN A 134 -0.11 -4.78 -10.66
C GLN A 134 0.98 -5.82 -10.34
N GLU A 135 1.42 -5.89 -9.10
CA GLU A 135 2.35 -6.92 -8.62
C GLU A 135 1.64 -8.22 -8.23
N GLN A 136 0.37 -8.40 -8.63
CA GLN A 136 -0.45 -9.59 -8.34
C GLN A 136 -0.59 -9.85 -6.84
N ARG A 137 -0.63 -8.81 -6.00
CA ARG A 137 -0.79 -8.93 -4.55
C ARG A 137 -2.15 -8.40 -4.12
N ALA A 138 -2.97 -9.29 -3.59
CA ALA A 138 -4.20 -8.94 -2.91
C ALA A 138 -3.91 -8.30 -1.54
N SER A 139 -4.82 -7.48 -1.06
CA SER A 139 -4.75 -6.82 0.25
C SER A 139 -6.05 -7.00 1.01
N LEU A 140 -6.05 -6.74 2.32
CA LEU A 140 -7.28 -6.71 3.10
C LEU A 140 -7.75 -5.28 3.26
N LEU A 141 -9.03 -5.04 3.02
CA LEU A 141 -9.67 -3.73 3.11
C LEU A 141 -10.78 -3.76 4.16
N GLU A 142 -10.73 -2.83 5.10
CA GLU A 142 -11.81 -2.60 6.04
C GLU A 142 -12.72 -1.49 5.53
N TRP A 143 -13.98 -1.83 5.23
CA TRP A 143 -14.97 -0.92 4.70
C TRP A 143 -16.35 -1.24 5.28
N LYS A 144 -17.07 -0.22 5.74
CA LYS A 144 -18.38 -0.37 6.39
C LYS A 144 -18.36 -1.41 7.54
N SER A 145 -17.29 -1.39 8.35
CA SER A 145 -17.09 -2.31 9.48
C SER A 145 -16.99 -3.80 9.08
N HIS A 146 -16.68 -4.09 7.83
CA HIS A 146 -16.43 -5.43 7.31
C HIS A 146 -15.04 -5.50 6.69
N VAL A 147 -14.42 -6.67 6.78
CA VAL A 147 -13.14 -6.96 6.13
C VAL A 147 -13.39 -7.68 4.81
N TYR A 148 -12.78 -7.18 3.75
CA TYR A 148 -12.84 -7.72 2.41
C TYR A 148 -11.44 -8.04 1.90
N VAL A 149 -11.33 -8.96 0.96
CA VAL A 149 -10.11 -9.14 0.17
C VAL A 149 -10.20 -8.24 -1.06
N LEU A 150 -9.32 -7.24 -1.13
CA LEU A 150 -9.18 -6.37 -2.29
C LEU A 150 -8.33 -7.10 -3.34
N TYR A 151 -8.93 -7.47 -4.46
CA TYR A 151 -8.27 -8.24 -5.51
C TYR A 151 -8.25 -7.55 -6.87
N GLY A 152 -8.90 -6.40 -7.00
CA GLY A 152 -8.87 -5.65 -8.25
C GLY A 152 -9.29 -4.20 -8.09
N ALA A 153 -8.90 -3.40 -9.06
CA ALA A 153 -9.31 -2.01 -9.19
C ALA A 153 -9.49 -1.61 -10.65
N ILE A 154 -10.51 -0.79 -10.90
CA ILE A 154 -10.65 -0.02 -12.13
C ILE A 154 -10.26 1.41 -11.80
N TYR A 155 -9.36 1.99 -12.57
CA TYR A 155 -8.76 3.29 -12.26
C TYR A 155 -8.47 4.12 -13.51
N GLY A 156 -8.49 5.44 -13.35
CA GLY A 156 -7.91 6.35 -14.32
C GLY A 156 -6.41 6.52 -14.08
N GLU A 157 -5.62 6.51 -15.16
CA GLU A 157 -4.17 6.80 -15.12
C GLU A 157 -3.90 8.12 -15.82
N THR A 158 -3.25 9.02 -15.13
CA THR A 158 -2.73 10.28 -15.66
C THR A 158 -1.20 10.22 -15.67
N ARG A 159 -0.59 10.60 -16.78
CA ARG A 159 0.88 10.66 -16.95
C ARG A 159 1.33 12.09 -17.12
N CYS A 160 2.40 12.43 -16.46
CA CYS A 160 3.01 13.74 -16.52
C CYS A 160 4.31 13.69 -17.34
N GLN A 161 4.70 14.81 -17.91
CA GLN A 161 5.95 14.91 -18.71
C GLN A 161 7.20 14.60 -17.87
N SER A 162 7.17 14.83 -16.58
CA SER A 162 8.20 14.42 -15.62
C SER A 162 8.35 12.90 -15.47
N GLY A 163 7.44 12.12 -16.05
CA GLY A 163 7.34 10.67 -15.86
C GLY A 163 6.52 10.26 -14.65
N ALA A 164 6.02 11.22 -13.85
CA ALA A 164 5.13 10.92 -12.73
C ALA A 164 3.81 10.33 -13.22
N ARG A 165 3.28 9.38 -12.45
CA ARG A 165 1.98 8.75 -12.69
C ARG A 165 1.06 9.03 -11.52
N GLN A 166 -0.17 9.40 -11.83
CA GLN A 166 -1.24 9.61 -10.86
C GLN A 166 -2.38 8.63 -11.16
N TYR A 167 -2.94 8.05 -10.12
CA TYR A 167 -4.02 7.09 -10.24
C TYR A 167 -5.27 7.61 -9.54
N SER A 168 -6.41 7.41 -10.17
CA SER A 168 -7.71 7.80 -9.64
C SER A 168 -8.61 6.57 -9.64
N ILE A 169 -8.89 6.01 -8.45
CA ILE A 169 -9.76 4.83 -8.32
C ILE A 169 -11.17 5.17 -8.77
N VAL A 170 -11.71 4.36 -9.66
CA VAL A 170 -13.11 4.39 -10.11
C VAL A 170 -13.91 3.32 -9.37
N LYS A 171 -13.40 2.09 -9.32
CA LYS A 171 -14.02 0.96 -8.62
C LYS A 171 -12.96 0.12 -7.93
N LEU A 172 -13.32 -0.48 -6.80
CA LEU A 172 -12.56 -1.55 -6.16
C LEU A 172 -13.37 -2.84 -6.27
N LEU A 173 -12.68 -3.92 -6.62
CA LEU A 173 -13.25 -5.27 -6.69
C LEU A 173 -12.87 -6.00 -5.41
N LEU A 174 -13.88 -6.34 -4.64
CA LEU A 174 -13.74 -6.87 -3.29
C LEU A 174 -14.36 -8.27 -3.24
N LEU A 175 -13.69 -9.18 -2.56
CA LEU A 175 -14.23 -10.50 -2.23
C LEU A 175 -14.66 -10.49 -0.76
N ASP A 176 -15.90 -10.86 -0.50
CA ASP A 176 -16.41 -11.02 0.86
C ASP A 176 -16.06 -12.43 1.39
N PRO A 177 -15.15 -12.54 2.38
CA PRO A 177 -14.70 -13.84 2.87
C PRO A 177 -15.77 -14.63 3.64
N ARG A 178 -16.94 -14.04 3.92
CA ARG A 178 -18.06 -14.71 4.59
C ARG A 178 -18.82 -15.68 3.68
N PHE A 179 -18.59 -15.60 2.38
CA PHE A 179 -19.31 -16.39 1.38
C PHE A 179 -18.36 -17.23 0.53
N SER A 180 -18.37 -18.54 0.71
CA SER A 180 -17.50 -19.48 -0.01
C SER A 180 -18.03 -19.90 -1.37
N ASP A 181 -19.34 -20.02 -1.51
CA ASP A 181 -19.95 -20.74 -2.65
C ASP A 181 -20.34 -19.82 -3.80
N GLN A 182 -20.44 -18.57 -3.54
CA GLN A 182 -20.69 -17.54 -4.54
C GLN A 182 -19.68 -16.43 -4.29
N ARG A 183 -18.83 -16.18 -5.26
CA ARG A 183 -17.98 -14.99 -5.30
C ARG A 183 -18.90 -13.77 -5.18
N ARG A 184 -19.34 -13.44 -3.98
CA ARG A 184 -20.00 -12.16 -3.74
C ARG A 184 -18.95 -11.10 -3.87
N GLU A 185 -18.80 -10.63 -5.09
CA GLU A 185 -18.06 -9.43 -5.40
C GLU A 185 -18.82 -8.27 -4.80
N ALA A 186 -18.27 -7.66 -3.78
CA ALA A 186 -18.68 -6.34 -3.38
C ALA A 186 -17.91 -5.34 -4.26
N VAL A 187 -18.60 -4.35 -4.79
CA VAL A 187 -17.98 -3.32 -5.61
C VAL A 187 -18.07 -2.00 -4.86
N PHE A 188 -16.91 -1.46 -4.49
CA PHE A 188 -16.81 -0.06 -4.13
C PHE A 188 -16.85 0.76 -5.42
N ASN A 189 -17.77 1.71 -5.54
CA ASN A 189 -17.86 2.61 -6.69
C ASN A 189 -17.74 4.06 -6.19
N ARG A 190 -16.74 4.78 -6.69
CA ARG A 190 -16.48 6.16 -6.30
C ARG A 190 -17.64 7.12 -6.55
N GLU A 191 -18.52 6.83 -7.49
CA GLU A 191 -19.71 7.66 -7.75
C GLU A 191 -20.74 7.59 -6.62
N THR A 192 -20.79 6.47 -5.90
CA THR A 192 -21.77 6.20 -4.83
C THR A 192 -21.16 6.04 -3.45
N ASP A 193 -19.87 5.72 -3.41
CA ASP A 193 -19.12 5.45 -2.17
C ASP A 193 -17.93 6.40 -2.07
N ASP A 194 -17.59 6.79 -0.85
CA ASP A 194 -16.47 7.66 -0.55
C ASP A 194 -15.28 6.83 -0.03
N LEU A 195 -14.10 7.02 -0.62
CA LEU A 195 -12.85 6.38 -0.15
C LEU A 195 -12.53 6.74 1.30
N SER A 196 -12.97 7.90 1.79
CA SER A 196 -12.82 8.29 3.18
C SER A 196 -13.57 7.36 4.16
N LYS A 197 -14.48 6.54 3.67
CA LYS A 197 -15.20 5.52 4.46
C LYS A 197 -14.48 4.18 4.52
N VAL A 198 -13.34 4.05 3.87
CA VAL A 198 -12.43 2.94 4.05
C VAL A 198 -11.68 3.15 5.35
N GLN A 199 -11.81 2.23 6.28
CA GLN A 199 -11.31 2.36 7.66
C GLN A 199 -9.86 1.92 7.79
N GLY A 200 -9.37 1.09 6.87
CA GLY A 200 -8.00 0.64 6.85
C GLY A 200 -7.69 -0.28 5.67
N LEU A 201 -6.42 -0.33 5.32
CA LEU A 201 -5.85 -1.24 4.33
C LEU A 201 -4.69 -2.01 4.97
N LEU A 202 -4.68 -3.32 4.84
CA LEU A 202 -3.57 -4.17 5.23
C LEU A 202 -2.98 -4.83 3.99
N SER A 203 -1.79 -4.41 3.63
CA SER A 203 -0.99 -5.04 2.58
C SER A 203 -0.13 -6.14 3.19
N ILE A 204 -0.16 -7.32 2.59
CA ILE A 204 0.59 -8.49 3.02
C ILE A 204 1.51 -8.90 1.88
N SER A 205 2.79 -9.04 2.16
CA SER A 205 3.75 -9.61 1.23
C SER A 205 4.56 -10.72 1.89
N VAL A 206 4.86 -11.75 1.11
CA VAL A 206 5.58 -12.94 1.57
C VAL A 206 6.87 -13.08 0.80
N SER A 207 7.94 -13.39 1.49
CA SER A 207 9.25 -13.72 0.90
C SER A 207 9.86 -14.94 1.57
N PRO A 208 10.81 -15.62 0.92
CA PRO A 208 11.70 -16.57 1.60
C PRO A 208 12.41 -15.86 2.77
N PRO A 209 12.72 -16.57 3.85
CA PRO A 209 13.41 -16.03 5.03
C PRO A 209 14.86 -15.64 4.76
#